data_660065e86c7840d6ed13d7f2bc53855d
#
_entry.id   660065e86c7840d6ed13d7f2bc53855d
#
_cell.length_a   1.000
_cell.length_b   1.000
_cell.length_c   1.000
_cell.angle_alpha   90.00
_cell.angle_beta   90.00
_cell.angle_gamma   90.00
#
_symmetry.space_group_name_H-M   'P 1'
#
loop_
_entity.id
_entity.type
_entity.pdbx_description
1 polymer ?
#
loop_
_entity_poly.entity_id
_entity_poly.type
_entity_poly.pdbx_seq_one_letter_code
_entity_poly.pdbx_strand_id
1 'polypeptide(L)'
;MKAFYEWESPWRPNIEAKMAASWGLAATATLVIGKYMPVPLPSKFSAIAMSVCTAMAVYRGTQAWHRYVDKTRMGNYGMEFITIPELMDKTALATKKSSVWLGTGFDWTDVEAQKMHAMLAQGVAQTIGKITNEHHLNGEYWIHGLDKETDRFMEVANLVGHTLLVGTTRVGKTRMMELLIGQAIMRGETVIIIDPKGDHALAENARKI
;
A
#
# COMPACT_ATOMS: atom_id res chain seq x y z
N MET A 1 -10.77 -18.30 -5.75
CA MET A 1 -10.56 -17.62 -7.06
C MET A 1 -9.35 -16.67 -7.04
N LYS A 2 -8.35 -16.90 -6.18
CA LYS A 2 -7.08 -16.16 -6.13
C LYS A 2 -6.03 -16.67 -7.13
N ALA A 3 -6.11 -17.91 -7.55
CA ALA A 3 -5.06 -18.58 -8.34
C ALA A 3 -4.87 -18.07 -9.79
N PHE A 4 -5.85 -17.39 -10.37
CA PHE A 4 -5.75 -16.93 -11.77
C PHE A 4 -4.88 -15.69 -11.97
N TYR A 5 -4.60 -14.93 -10.89
CA TYR A 5 -3.79 -13.70 -10.95
C TYR A 5 -2.32 -13.91 -10.61
N GLU A 6 -1.94 -15.06 -10.06
CA GLU A 6 -0.58 -15.36 -9.61
C GLU A 6 0.44 -15.45 -10.77
N TRP A 7 -0.02 -15.75 -12.00
CA TRP A 7 0.85 -15.94 -13.16
C TRP A 7 0.92 -14.72 -14.11
N GLU A 8 0.08 -13.72 -13.91
CA GLU A 8 0.11 -12.51 -14.72
C GLU A 8 0.98 -11.43 -14.07
N SER A 9 1.82 -10.75 -14.85
CA SER A 9 2.55 -9.58 -14.36
C SER A 9 1.55 -8.56 -13.76
N PRO A 10 1.66 -8.22 -12.48
CA PRO A 10 0.75 -7.28 -11.83
C PRO A 10 0.82 -5.87 -12.44
N TRP A 11 1.90 -5.59 -13.18
CA TRP A 11 2.23 -4.27 -13.73
C TRP A 11 1.95 -4.15 -15.22
N ARG A 12 1.37 -5.16 -15.85
CA ARG A 12 0.97 -5.11 -17.25
C ARG A 12 0.04 -3.93 -17.54
N PRO A 13 -0.02 -3.45 -18.81
CA PRO A 13 -0.98 -2.42 -19.19
C PRO A 13 -2.40 -2.78 -18.77
N ASN A 14 -3.19 -1.79 -18.37
CA ASN A 14 -4.58 -1.99 -17.93
C ASN A 14 -5.48 -2.32 -19.13
N ILE A 15 -5.45 -3.59 -19.55
CA ILE A 15 -6.28 -4.11 -20.65
C ILE A 15 -7.75 -4.12 -20.25
N GLU A 16 -8.03 -4.29 -18.96
CA GLU A 16 -9.39 -4.28 -18.40
C GLU A 16 -10.11 -2.96 -18.65
N ALA A 17 -9.39 -1.84 -18.60
CA ALA A 17 -9.96 -0.52 -18.93
C ALA A 17 -10.40 -0.45 -20.40
N LYS A 18 -9.57 -0.98 -21.31
CA LYS A 18 -9.92 -1.06 -22.73
C LYS A 18 -11.10 -1.98 -22.97
N MET A 19 -11.14 -3.13 -22.30
CA MET A 19 -12.28 -4.06 -22.37
C MET A 19 -13.55 -3.43 -21.80
N ALA A 20 -13.50 -2.74 -20.68
CA ALA A 20 -14.63 -2.04 -20.10
C ALA A 20 -15.20 -0.99 -21.09
N ALA A 21 -14.33 -0.21 -21.72
CA ALA A 21 -14.71 0.75 -22.73
C ALA A 21 -15.36 0.07 -23.95
N SER A 22 -14.78 -1.03 -24.44
CA SER A 22 -15.35 -1.79 -25.57
C SER A 22 -16.74 -2.34 -25.25
N TRP A 23 -16.95 -2.90 -24.07
CA TRP A 23 -18.27 -3.37 -23.64
C TRP A 23 -19.26 -2.22 -23.44
N GLY A 24 -18.82 -1.06 -22.94
CA GLY A 24 -19.62 0.15 -22.86
C GLY A 24 -20.07 0.65 -24.24
N LEU A 25 -19.16 0.67 -25.21
CA LEU A 25 -19.48 1.00 -26.61
C LEU A 25 -20.46 0.00 -27.23
N ALA A 26 -20.29 -1.31 -26.95
CA ALA A 26 -21.23 -2.32 -27.43
C ALA A 26 -22.63 -2.14 -26.83
N ALA A 27 -22.74 -1.77 -25.55
CA ALA A 27 -24.02 -1.47 -24.93
C ALA A 27 -24.71 -0.25 -25.59
N THR A 28 -23.97 0.83 -25.83
CA THR A 28 -24.50 2.03 -26.51
C THR A 28 -24.86 1.73 -27.96
N ALA A 29 -24.04 0.97 -28.69
CA ALA A 29 -24.33 0.54 -30.05
C ALA A 29 -25.62 -0.29 -30.13
N THR A 30 -25.85 -1.17 -29.16
CA THR A 30 -27.09 -1.97 -29.07
C THR A 30 -28.33 -1.08 -28.94
N LEU A 31 -28.25 0.01 -28.15
CA LEU A 31 -29.32 0.99 -28.02
C LEU A 31 -29.60 1.72 -29.35
N VAL A 32 -28.53 2.20 -30.00
CA VAL A 32 -28.62 2.94 -31.23
C VAL A 32 -29.20 2.06 -32.35
N ILE A 33 -28.68 0.86 -32.51
CA ILE A 33 -29.14 -0.11 -33.49
C ILE A 33 -30.62 -0.47 -33.24
N GLY A 34 -30.97 -0.78 -31.99
CA GLY A 34 -32.35 -1.12 -31.63
C GLY A 34 -33.36 0.00 -31.91
N LYS A 35 -32.91 1.28 -31.93
CA LYS A 35 -33.77 2.44 -32.16
C LYS A 35 -33.88 2.85 -33.66
N TYR A 36 -32.79 2.68 -34.41
CA TYR A 36 -32.70 3.26 -35.77
C TYR A 36 -32.64 2.23 -36.90
N MET A 37 -32.59 0.92 -36.59
CA MET A 37 -32.63 -0.11 -37.63
C MET A 37 -34.04 -0.18 -38.29
N PRO A 38 -34.10 -0.32 -39.64
CA PRO A 38 -35.35 -0.44 -40.36
C PRO A 38 -36.10 -1.75 -40.08
N VAL A 39 -35.41 -2.78 -39.58
CA VAL A 39 -36.02 -4.02 -39.10
C VAL A 39 -35.89 -4.03 -37.55
N PRO A 40 -37.00 -3.87 -36.82
CA PRO A 40 -36.95 -3.81 -35.36
C PRO A 40 -36.55 -5.16 -34.82
N LEU A 41 -35.40 -5.20 -34.10
CA LEU A 41 -35.05 -6.33 -33.29
C LEU A 41 -36.08 -6.48 -32.16
N PRO A 42 -36.51 -7.70 -31.84
CA PRO A 42 -37.42 -7.90 -30.70
C PRO A 42 -36.83 -7.24 -29.45
N SER A 43 -37.61 -6.39 -28.81
CA SER A 43 -37.17 -5.55 -27.66
C SER A 43 -36.56 -6.36 -26.53
N LYS A 44 -36.98 -7.61 -26.34
CA LYS A 44 -36.42 -8.53 -25.36
C LYS A 44 -34.95 -8.89 -25.66
N PHE A 45 -34.59 -9.13 -26.90
CA PHE A 45 -33.19 -9.48 -27.27
C PHE A 45 -32.27 -8.27 -27.13
N SER A 46 -32.70 -7.07 -27.54
CA SER A 46 -31.90 -5.87 -27.36
C SER A 46 -31.70 -5.51 -25.88
N ALA A 47 -32.72 -5.72 -25.04
CA ALA A 47 -32.64 -5.52 -23.60
C ALA A 47 -31.67 -6.50 -22.95
N ILE A 48 -31.74 -7.78 -23.31
CA ILE A 48 -30.80 -8.81 -22.78
C ILE A 48 -29.37 -8.49 -23.22
N ALA A 49 -29.14 -8.22 -24.50
CA ALA A 49 -27.82 -7.89 -25.02
C ALA A 49 -27.20 -6.66 -24.31
N MET A 50 -27.99 -5.60 -24.15
CA MET A 50 -27.59 -4.40 -23.43
C MET A 50 -27.23 -4.71 -21.96
N SER A 51 -28.07 -5.49 -21.27
CA SER A 51 -27.84 -5.88 -19.88
C SER A 51 -26.52 -6.66 -19.71
N VAL A 52 -26.27 -7.61 -20.60
CA VAL A 52 -25.02 -8.39 -20.60
C VAL A 52 -23.82 -7.49 -20.86
N CYS A 53 -23.88 -6.62 -21.89
CA CYS A 53 -22.78 -5.70 -22.20
C CYS A 53 -22.51 -4.73 -21.04
N THR A 54 -23.56 -4.19 -20.40
CA THR A 54 -23.44 -3.31 -19.25
C THR A 54 -22.83 -4.04 -18.05
N ALA A 55 -23.30 -5.24 -17.73
CA ALA A 55 -22.74 -6.06 -16.65
C ALA A 55 -21.26 -6.36 -16.88
N MET A 56 -20.87 -6.71 -18.12
CA MET A 56 -19.46 -6.93 -18.46
C MET A 56 -18.63 -5.66 -18.41
N ALA A 57 -19.18 -4.51 -18.83
CA ALA A 57 -18.50 -3.22 -18.70
C ALA A 57 -18.23 -2.86 -17.24
N VAL A 58 -19.21 -3.04 -16.35
CA VAL A 58 -19.08 -2.81 -14.91
C VAL A 58 -18.04 -3.78 -14.31
N TYR A 59 -18.14 -5.06 -14.60
CA TYR A 59 -17.22 -6.08 -14.09
C TYR A 59 -15.78 -5.78 -14.50
N ARG A 60 -15.52 -5.48 -15.77
CA ARG A 60 -14.18 -5.10 -16.24
C ARG A 60 -13.74 -3.74 -15.72
N GLY A 61 -14.67 -2.81 -15.53
CA GLY A 61 -14.41 -1.51 -14.92
C GLY A 61 -13.94 -1.61 -13.47
N THR A 62 -14.54 -2.47 -12.65
CA THR A 62 -14.09 -2.70 -11.29
C THR A 62 -12.68 -3.31 -11.24
N GLN A 63 -12.38 -4.27 -12.11
CA GLN A 63 -11.03 -4.82 -12.22
C GLN A 63 -10.00 -3.76 -12.65
N ALA A 64 -10.36 -2.93 -13.63
CA ALA A 64 -9.52 -1.82 -14.10
C ALA A 64 -9.24 -0.82 -12.99
N TRP A 65 -10.24 -0.50 -12.18
CA TRP A 65 -10.13 0.41 -11.04
C TRP A 65 -9.17 -0.12 -9.97
N HIS A 66 -9.29 -1.38 -9.58
CA HIS A 66 -8.37 -1.99 -8.61
C HIS A 66 -6.92 -1.92 -9.09
N ARG A 67 -6.65 -2.25 -10.35
CA ARG A 67 -5.30 -2.14 -10.93
C ARG A 67 -4.79 -0.70 -10.98
N TYR A 68 -5.67 0.25 -11.27
CA TYR A 68 -5.31 1.67 -11.26
C TYR A 68 -4.93 2.13 -9.85
N VAL A 69 -5.74 1.78 -8.86
CA VAL A 69 -5.48 2.12 -7.45
C VAL A 69 -4.16 1.53 -6.97
N ASP A 70 -3.88 0.25 -7.28
CA ASP A 70 -2.64 -0.40 -6.90
C ASP A 70 -1.41 0.29 -7.50
N LYS A 71 -1.46 0.67 -8.77
CA LYS A 71 -0.38 1.43 -9.41
C LYS A 71 -0.20 2.83 -8.82
N THR A 72 -1.30 3.53 -8.55
CA THR A 72 -1.26 4.89 -8.01
C THR A 72 -0.72 4.90 -6.58
N ARG A 73 -1.05 3.86 -5.80
CA ARG A 73 -0.56 3.70 -4.43
C ARG A 73 0.96 3.75 -4.39
N MET A 74 1.65 3.02 -5.24
CA MET A 74 3.11 2.97 -5.25
C MET A 74 3.79 4.28 -5.59
N GLY A 75 3.16 5.12 -6.43
CA GLY A 75 3.69 6.43 -6.81
C GLY A 75 3.53 7.50 -5.74
N ASN A 76 2.61 7.31 -4.79
CA ASN A 76 2.22 8.32 -3.80
C ASN A 76 2.85 8.11 -2.41
N TYR A 77 3.68 7.07 -2.22
CA TYR A 77 4.33 6.87 -0.94
C TYR A 77 5.50 7.83 -0.74
N GLY A 78 5.50 8.48 0.42
CA GLY A 78 6.55 9.32 0.92
C GLY A 78 6.89 8.95 2.36
N MET A 79 7.81 9.70 2.97
CA MET A 79 8.09 9.54 4.38
C MET A 79 6.99 10.22 5.21
N GLU A 80 6.33 9.47 6.06
CA GLU A 80 5.38 10.00 7.03
C GLU A 80 6.07 10.16 8.38
N PHE A 81 5.85 11.31 9.00
CA PHE A 81 6.31 11.58 10.37
C PHE A 81 5.11 11.51 11.30
N ILE A 82 5.22 10.68 12.32
CA ILE A 82 4.21 10.65 13.37
C ILE A 82 4.44 11.82 14.34
N THR A 83 3.36 12.48 14.72
CA THR A 83 3.39 13.52 15.75
C THR A 83 3.35 12.91 17.15
N ILE A 84 3.80 13.64 18.18
CA ILE A 84 3.78 13.16 19.58
C ILE A 84 2.35 12.80 20.03
N PRO A 85 1.30 13.60 19.77
CA PRO A 85 -0.07 13.22 20.13
C PRO A 85 -0.53 11.91 19.47
N GLU A 86 -0.26 11.75 18.18
CA GLU A 86 -0.60 10.50 17.47
C GLU A 86 0.16 9.30 18.03
N LEU A 87 1.44 9.48 18.39
CA LEU A 87 2.22 8.42 19.04
C LEU A 87 1.63 8.05 20.42
N MET A 88 1.15 9.05 21.17
CA MET A 88 0.45 8.80 22.44
C MET A 88 -0.80 7.94 22.25
N ASP A 89 -1.62 8.26 21.26
CA ASP A 89 -2.82 7.49 20.93
C ASP A 89 -2.49 6.05 20.51
N LYS A 90 -1.48 5.89 19.65
CA LYS A 90 -1.00 4.56 19.23
C LYS A 90 -0.41 3.78 20.40
N THR A 91 0.33 4.43 21.30
CA THR A 91 0.90 3.81 22.50
C THR A 91 -0.20 3.39 23.47
N ALA A 92 -1.23 4.22 23.69
CA ALA A 92 -2.35 3.87 24.54
C ALA A 92 -3.12 2.65 23.99
N LEU A 93 -3.32 2.59 22.68
CA LEU A 93 -3.92 1.43 22.01
C LEU A 93 -3.06 0.18 22.13
N ALA A 94 -1.76 0.31 21.94
CA ALA A 94 -0.79 -0.79 22.04
C ALA A 94 -0.71 -1.34 23.46
N THR A 95 -0.66 -0.45 24.46
CA THR A 95 -0.61 -0.82 25.88
C THR A 95 -1.81 -1.66 26.32
N LYS A 96 -3.02 -1.32 25.85
CA LYS A 96 -4.22 -2.14 26.09
C LYS A 96 -4.10 -3.58 25.57
N LYS A 97 -3.26 -3.80 24.58
CA LYS A 97 -2.99 -5.11 23.95
C LYS A 97 -1.69 -5.74 24.46
N SER A 98 -1.04 -5.21 25.50
CA SER A 98 0.29 -5.62 25.95
C SER A 98 1.32 -5.66 24.81
N SER A 99 1.25 -4.68 23.92
CA SER A 99 2.04 -4.60 22.69
C SER A 99 2.75 -3.26 22.57
N VAL A 100 3.68 -3.16 21.64
CA VAL A 100 4.26 -1.91 21.12
C VAL A 100 3.85 -1.72 19.68
N TRP A 101 3.61 -0.50 19.29
CA TRP A 101 3.35 -0.15 17.89
C TRP A 101 4.66 0.00 17.13
N LEU A 102 4.80 -0.67 16.00
CA LEU A 102 6.03 -0.67 15.20
C LEU A 102 5.96 0.28 14.00
N GLY A 103 4.81 0.87 13.75
CA GLY A 103 4.55 1.65 12.54
C GLY A 103 3.43 1.04 11.71
N THR A 104 3.29 1.52 10.49
CA THR A 104 2.42 0.95 9.47
C THR A 104 3.19 -0.02 8.58
N GLY A 105 2.54 -1.03 8.08
CA GLY A 105 3.14 -2.02 7.20
C GLY A 105 2.13 -3.06 6.74
N PHE A 106 2.58 -3.99 5.91
CA PHE A 106 1.78 -5.12 5.41
C PHE A 106 2.52 -6.43 5.65
N ASP A 107 1.80 -7.55 5.53
CA ASP A 107 2.41 -8.87 5.62
C ASP A 107 3.12 -9.19 4.31
N TRP A 108 4.39 -9.56 4.41
CA TRP A 108 5.18 -9.97 3.26
C TRP A 108 4.87 -11.42 2.92
N THR A 109 4.14 -11.62 1.83
CA THR A 109 3.78 -12.94 1.32
C THR A 109 4.43 -13.21 -0.04
N ASP A 110 4.23 -14.40 -0.59
CA ASP A 110 4.71 -14.75 -1.93
C ASP A 110 4.14 -13.83 -3.00
N VAL A 111 2.95 -13.27 -2.78
CA VAL A 111 2.30 -12.33 -3.71
C VAL A 111 3.07 -11.02 -3.78
N GLU A 112 3.45 -10.43 -2.64
CA GLU A 112 4.22 -9.19 -2.58
C GLU A 112 5.64 -9.42 -3.11
N ALA A 113 6.25 -10.56 -2.80
CA ALA A 113 7.54 -10.95 -3.34
C ALA A 113 7.49 -11.05 -4.88
N GLN A 114 6.44 -11.66 -5.44
CA GLN A 114 6.26 -11.77 -6.89
C GLN A 114 6.01 -10.41 -7.53
N LYS A 115 5.19 -9.55 -6.92
CA LYS A 115 4.98 -8.16 -7.37
C LYS A 115 6.30 -7.38 -7.43
N MET A 116 7.12 -7.51 -6.38
CA MET A 116 8.43 -6.88 -6.31
C MET A 116 9.35 -7.38 -7.42
N HIS A 117 9.49 -8.71 -7.59
CA HIS A 117 10.33 -9.29 -8.64
C HIS A 117 9.88 -8.88 -10.04
N ALA A 118 8.57 -8.88 -10.30
CA ALA A 118 8.03 -8.42 -11.59
C ALA A 118 8.34 -6.94 -11.84
N MET A 119 8.30 -6.11 -10.81
CA MET A 119 8.64 -4.70 -10.93
C MET A 119 10.12 -4.47 -11.21
N LEU A 120 11.00 -5.16 -10.49
CA LEU A 120 12.44 -5.08 -10.70
C LEU A 120 12.82 -5.55 -12.11
N ALA A 121 12.17 -6.62 -12.61
CA ALA A 121 12.40 -7.14 -13.95
C ALA A 121 11.94 -6.18 -15.07
N GLN A 122 10.86 -5.42 -14.86
CA GLN A 122 10.35 -4.44 -15.82
C GLN A 122 11.02 -3.06 -15.69
N GLY A 123 11.71 -2.80 -14.60
CA GLY A 123 12.25 -1.50 -14.24
C GLY A 123 11.24 -0.63 -13.48
N VAL A 124 11.60 -0.25 -12.27
CA VAL A 124 10.73 0.54 -11.37
C VAL A 124 10.29 1.86 -12.00
N ALA A 125 11.22 2.59 -12.62
CA ALA A 125 10.95 3.86 -13.27
C ALA A 125 9.96 3.75 -14.44
N GLN A 126 9.93 2.62 -15.16
CA GLN A 126 8.98 2.38 -16.26
C GLN A 126 7.58 2.07 -15.75
N THR A 127 7.48 1.50 -14.55
CA THR A 127 6.21 1.05 -13.97
C THR A 127 5.50 2.16 -13.21
N ILE A 128 6.22 2.92 -12.41
CA ILE A 128 5.68 3.93 -11.48
C ILE A 128 5.89 5.36 -12.02
N GLY A 129 6.81 5.53 -13.00
CA GLY A 129 7.23 6.84 -13.46
C GLY A 129 8.38 7.41 -12.61
N LYS A 130 8.53 8.73 -12.61
CA LYS A 130 9.57 9.38 -11.78
C LYS A 130 9.20 9.29 -10.31
N ILE A 131 10.01 8.56 -9.55
CA ILE A 131 9.98 8.60 -8.09
C ILE A 131 10.82 9.81 -7.68
N THR A 132 10.16 10.82 -7.09
CA THR A 132 10.86 11.99 -6.57
C THR A 132 11.31 11.66 -5.15
N ASN A 133 12.59 11.37 -4.96
CA ASN A 133 13.17 11.21 -3.63
C ASN A 133 13.52 12.59 -3.06
N GLU A 134 12.54 13.30 -2.52
CA GLU A 134 12.71 14.66 -1.99
C GLU A 134 13.58 14.70 -0.73
N HIS A 135 13.72 13.58 -0.02
CA HIS A 135 14.39 13.53 1.27
C HIS A 135 15.79 12.90 1.25
N HIS A 136 16.33 12.57 0.09
CA HIS A 136 17.65 11.93 -0.07
C HIS A 136 17.88 10.73 0.86
N LEU A 137 16.83 9.95 1.11
CA LEU A 137 16.90 8.75 1.93
C LEU A 137 17.36 7.55 1.12
N ASN A 138 18.11 6.66 1.76
CA ASN A 138 18.49 5.39 1.18
C ASN A 138 17.35 4.39 1.39
N GLY A 139 16.51 4.20 0.38
CA GLY A 139 15.40 3.26 0.42
C GLY A 139 14.51 3.39 -0.80
N GLU A 140 13.75 2.35 -1.04
CA GLU A 140 12.81 2.25 -2.16
C GLU A 140 11.39 2.44 -1.65
N TYR A 141 10.89 3.67 -1.62
CA TYR A 141 9.57 3.99 -1.04
C TYR A 141 8.41 3.25 -1.68
N TRP A 142 8.52 2.93 -2.97
CA TRP A 142 7.49 2.22 -3.70
C TRP A 142 7.17 0.84 -3.09
N ILE A 143 8.08 0.27 -2.32
CA ILE A 143 7.86 -1.01 -1.61
C ILE A 143 6.65 -0.91 -0.70
N HIS A 144 6.45 0.22 -0.03
CA HIS A 144 5.31 0.47 0.84
C HIS A 144 3.97 0.43 0.09
N GLY A 145 3.97 0.70 -1.22
CA GLY A 145 2.78 0.65 -2.05
C GLY A 145 2.41 -0.72 -2.60
N LEU A 146 3.20 -1.77 -2.35
CA LEU A 146 2.94 -3.12 -2.87
C LEU A 146 1.64 -3.72 -2.33
N ASP A 147 1.28 -3.40 -1.07
CA ASP A 147 -0.01 -3.76 -0.50
C ASP A 147 -0.51 -2.65 0.43
N LYS A 148 -1.73 -2.83 0.97
CA LYS A 148 -2.34 -1.88 1.90
C LYS A 148 -1.66 -1.98 3.26
N GLU A 149 -1.09 -0.88 3.71
CA GLU A 149 -0.50 -0.81 5.03
C GLU A 149 -1.56 -0.69 6.14
N THR A 150 -1.28 -1.35 7.25
CA THR A 150 -2.06 -1.31 8.48
C THR A 150 -1.13 -1.18 9.68
N ASP A 151 -1.65 -0.71 10.80
CA ASP A 151 -0.88 -0.63 12.06
C ASP A 151 -0.30 -1.99 12.43
N ARG A 152 1.01 -2.02 12.71
CA ARG A 152 1.73 -3.21 13.13
C ARG A 152 2.08 -3.11 14.61
N PHE A 153 1.80 -4.19 15.33
CA PHE A 153 2.05 -4.30 16.74
C PHE A 153 2.91 -5.54 17.03
N MET A 154 3.77 -5.42 18.01
CA MET A 154 4.57 -6.53 18.53
C MET A 154 4.28 -6.67 20.02
N GLU A 155 4.11 -7.90 20.50
CA GLU A 155 3.91 -8.15 21.92
C GLU A 155 5.13 -7.70 22.73
N VAL A 156 4.90 -7.05 23.88
CA VAL A 156 5.96 -6.61 24.77
C VAL A 156 6.82 -7.78 25.25
N ALA A 157 6.22 -8.96 25.40
CA ALA A 157 6.94 -10.18 25.75
C ALA A 157 8.09 -10.51 24.80
N ASN A 158 7.96 -10.15 23.52
CA ASN A 158 9.01 -10.36 22.52
C ASN A 158 10.19 -9.38 22.67
N LEU A 159 10.02 -8.28 23.42
CA LEU A 159 11.08 -7.32 23.72
C LEU A 159 11.91 -7.70 24.97
N VAL A 160 11.48 -8.68 25.74
CA VAL A 160 12.21 -9.14 26.96
C VAL A 160 13.59 -9.71 26.62
N GLY A 161 13.79 -10.17 25.37
CA GLY A 161 15.08 -10.53 24.84
C GLY A 161 15.85 -9.34 24.28
N HIS A 162 16.85 -9.63 23.47
CA HIS A 162 17.62 -8.60 22.78
C HIS A 162 17.01 -8.30 21.41
N THR A 163 16.84 -7.02 21.09
CA THR A 163 16.39 -6.57 19.76
C THR A 163 17.58 -5.97 19.00
N LEU A 164 17.88 -6.51 17.84
CA LEU A 164 18.93 -6.02 16.95
C LEU A 164 18.32 -5.29 15.76
N LEU A 165 18.61 -3.99 15.63
CA LEU A 165 18.24 -3.19 14.46
C LEU A 165 19.41 -3.08 13.50
N VAL A 166 19.30 -3.73 12.34
CA VAL A 166 20.33 -3.75 11.31
C VAL A 166 19.86 -2.96 10.08
N GLY A 167 20.77 -2.22 9.49
CA GLY A 167 20.50 -1.48 8.26
C GLY A 167 21.65 -0.56 7.89
N THR A 168 21.69 -0.10 6.64
CA THR A 168 22.67 0.88 6.15
C THR A 168 22.43 2.26 6.76
N THR A 169 23.27 3.23 6.45
CA THR A 169 23.06 4.63 6.87
C THR A 169 21.79 5.20 6.22
N ARG A 170 21.06 6.04 6.94
CA ARG A 170 19.84 6.75 6.49
C ARG A 170 18.64 5.88 6.16
N VAL A 171 18.57 4.64 6.65
CA VAL A 171 17.38 3.77 6.49
C VAL A 171 16.38 3.86 7.65
N GLY A 172 16.54 4.82 8.56
CA GLY A 172 15.58 5.06 9.63
C GLY A 172 15.83 4.29 10.93
N LYS A 173 17.02 3.64 11.16
CA LYS A 173 17.30 2.93 12.41
C LYS A 173 17.08 3.78 13.66
N THR A 174 17.63 4.99 13.68
CA THR A 174 17.47 5.92 14.82
C THR A 174 16.01 6.27 15.04
N ARG A 175 15.22 6.46 13.97
CA ARG A 175 13.78 6.73 14.07
C ARG A 175 13.00 5.57 14.68
N MET A 176 13.36 4.34 14.32
CA MET A 176 12.77 3.16 14.95
C MET A 176 13.14 3.05 16.44
N MET A 177 14.38 3.38 16.80
CA MET A 177 14.79 3.44 18.20
C MET A 177 14.03 4.54 18.96
N GLU A 178 13.90 5.74 18.42
CA GLU A 178 13.12 6.84 19.01
C GLU A 178 11.67 6.42 19.26
N LEU A 179 11.06 5.71 18.31
CA LEU A 179 9.71 5.20 18.41
C LEU A 179 9.55 4.22 19.59
N LEU A 180 10.48 3.28 19.75
CA LEU A 180 10.46 2.30 20.84
C LEU A 180 10.75 2.95 22.19
N ILE A 181 11.74 3.84 22.26
CA ILE A 181 12.11 4.60 23.46
C ILE A 181 10.94 5.45 23.92
N GLY A 182 10.30 6.20 22.99
CA GLY A 182 9.16 7.04 23.31
C GLY A 182 8.01 6.26 23.92
N GLN A 183 7.66 5.12 23.35
CA GLN A 183 6.62 4.26 23.87
C GLN A 183 6.98 3.67 25.24
N ALA A 184 8.24 3.30 25.49
CA ALA A 184 8.69 2.81 26.78
C ALA A 184 8.57 3.91 27.86
N ILE A 185 9.00 5.13 27.56
CA ILE A 185 8.85 6.29 28.45
C ILE A 185 7.36 6.56 28.75
N MET A 186 6.50 6.57 27.73
CA MET A 186 5.05 6.79 27.88
C MET A 186 4.37 5.70 28.72
N ARG A 187 4.91 4.49 28.77
CA ARG A 187 4.44 3.41 29.66
C ARG A 187 4.98 3.51 31.08
N GLY A 188 5.87 4.47 31.36
CA GLY A 188 6.51 4.64 32.67
C GLY A 188 7.68 3.68 32.92
N GLU A 189 8.26 3.10 31.86
CA GLU A 189 9.41 2.21 31.97
C GLU A 189 10.71 3.02 32.13
N THR A 190 11.67 2.46 32.86
CA THR A 190 13.02 3.05 32.96
C THR A 190 13.80 2.76 31.69
N VAL A 191 14.22 3.81 30.99
CA VAL A 191 15.00 3.70 29.76
C VAL A 191 16.40 4.24 29.96
N ILE A 192 17.42 3.44 29.60
CA ILE A 192 18.82 3.83 29.61
C ILE A 192 19.33 3.82 28.18
N ILE A 193 19.76 4.98 27.68
CA ILE A 193 20.26 5.15 26.32
C ILE A 193 21.78 5.31 26.39
N ILE A 194 22.50 4.38 25.75
CA ILE A 194 23.96 4.46 25.59
C ILE A 194 24.21 4.80 24.10
N ASP A 195 24.55 6.04 23.82
CA ASP A 195 24.86 6.49 22.45
C ASP A 195 26.35 6.86 22.34
N PRO A 196 27.19 5.98 21.76
CA PRO A 196 28.60 6.26 21.58
C PRO A 196 28.90 7.36 20.56
N LYS A 197 27.90 7.76 19.72
CA LYS A 197 28.05 8.82 18.72
C LYS A 197 27.69 10.20 19.25
N GLY A 198 26.97 10.26 20.39
CA GLY A 198 26.52 11.52 20.98
C GLY A 198 25.47 12.24 20.13
N ASP A 199 24.47 11.53 19.64
CA ASP A 199 23.38 12.11 18.83
C ASP A 199 22.48 13.01 19.70
N HIS A 200 22.74 14.31 19.65
CA HIS A 200 21.98 15.30 20.43
C HIS A 200 20.48 15.28 20.09
N ALA A 201 20.11 14.97 18.84
CA ALA A 201 18.71 14.93 18.43
C ALA A 201 17.95 13.79 19.12
N LEU A 202 18.56 12.62 19.26
CA LEU A 202 17.98 11.50 19.98
C LEU A 202 17.73 11.85 21.45
N ALA A 203 18.72 12.49 22.10
CA ALA A 203 18.60 12.91 23.49
C ALA A 203 17.53 13.98 23.71
N GLU A 204 17.44 14.96 22.80
CA GLU A 204 16.39 16.00 22.85
C GLU A 204 15.00 15.43 22.64
N ASN A 205 14.83 14.55 21.65
CA ASN A 205 13.52 13.94 21.35
C ASN A 205 13.04 13.08 22.52
N ALA A 206 13.93 12.32 23.14
CA ALA A 206 13.59 11.52 24.32
C ALA A 206 13.18 12.39 25.54
N ARG A 207 13.69 13.63 25.66
CA ARG A 207 13.34 14.57 26.74
C ARG A 207 12.01 15.29 26.51
N LYS A 208 11.54 15.39 25.27
CA LYS A 208 10.28 16.07 24.89
C LYS A 208 9.04 15.19 25.07
N ILE A 209 9.22 13.91 25.28
CA ILE A 209 8.18 12.91 25.55
C ILE A 209 7.90 12.83 27.04
#